data_4a4f12445c2b8c39946fc5e1ebdb3bd5
#
_entry.id   4a4f12445c2b8c39946fc5e1ebdb3bd5
#
_cell.length_a   1.000
_cell.length_b   1.000
_cell.length_c   1.000
_cell.angle_alpha   90.00
_cell.angle_beta   90.00
_cell.angle_gamma   90.00
#
_symmetry.space_group_name_H-M   'P 1'
#
loop_
_entity.id
_entity.type
_entity.pdbx_description
1 polymer ?
#
loop_
_entity_poly.entity_id
_entity_poly.type
_entity_poly.pdbx_seq_one_letter_code
_entity_poly.pdbx_strand_id
1 'polypeptide(L)'
;SDGNSAAQHYTRILRTLAGPQYPPSEAELTEAAKLRLAYDAEATRRQLIALLASGNRSRQVRELTAPTLVIHGRNDPLLPFKAGEETAALIRGAKLIAVDGLGHQLAPALMESYVRWIAEHCHAHPA
;
A
#
# COMPACT_ATOMS: atom_id res chain seq x y z
N SER A 1 14.93 -10.45 -25.84
CA SER A 1 13.45 -10.47 -25.90
C SER A 1 12.80 -10.62 -24.53
N ASP A 2 13.49 -11.18 -23.54
CA ASP A 2 12.90 -11.51 -22.22
C ASP A 2 12.66 -10.29 -21.32
N GLY A 3 13.48 -9.24 -21.44
CA GLY A 3 13.31 -8.01 -20.65
C GLY A 3 12.04 -7.23 -20.97
N ASN A 4 11.61 -7.22 -22.24
CA ASN A 4 10.38 -6.55 -22.65
C ASN A 4 9.13 -7.28 -22.14
N SER A 5 9.15 -8.61 -22.12
CA SER A 5 8.06 -9.43 -21.57
C SER A 5 7.90 -9.22 -20.05
N ALA A 6 9.00 -9.16 -19.31
CA ALA A 6 8.98 -8.92 -17.86
C ALA A 6 8.46 -7.52 -17.51
N ALA A 7 8.88 -6.49 -18.26
CA ALA A 7 8.39 -5.12 -18.08
C ALA A 7 6.88 -5.02 -18.36
N GLN A 8 6.40 -5.64 -19.44
CA GLN A 8 4.98 -5.67 -19.78
C GLN A 8 4.15 -6.41 -18.71
N HIS A 9 4.66 -7.51 -18.18
CA HIS A 9 4.00 -8.23 -17.09
C HIS A 9 3.90 -7.35 -15.84
N TYR A 10 4.97 -6.67 -15.48
CA TYR A 10 5.01 -5.79 -14.31
C TYR A 10 4.05 -4.59 -14.45
N THR A 11 4.02 -3.93 -15.61
CA THR A 11 3.07 -2.83 -15.86
C THR A 11 1.62 -3.29 -15.77
N ARG A 12 1.31 -4.51 -16.18
CA ARG A 12 -0.02 -5.10 -16.03
C ARG A 12 -0.38 -5.30 -14.55
N ILE A 13 0.56 -5.79 -13.74
CA ILE A 13 0.37 -5.90 -12.29
C ILE A 13 0.06 -4.54 -11.68
N LEU A 14 0.84 -3.50 -12.01
CA LEU A 14 0.63 -2.15 -11.49
C LEU A 14 -0.76 -1.60 -11.84
N ARG A 15 -1.21 -1.80 -13.07
CA ARG A 15 -2.58 -1.41 -13.48
C ARG A 15 -3.66 -2.16 -12.69
N THR A 16 -3.47 -3.45 -12.46
CA THR A 16 -4.40 -4.26 -11.66
C THR A 16 -4.46 -3.79 -10.21
N LEU A 17 -3.31 -3.44 -9.62
CA LEU A 17 -3.22 -3.00 -8.23
C LEU A 17 -3.75 -1.59 -8.01
N ALA A 18 -3.78 -0.74 -9.04
CA ALA A 18 -4.08 0.69 -8.90
C ALA A 18 -5.51 1.01 -8.43
N GLY A 19 -6.46 0.14 -8.76
CA GLY A 19 -7.88 0.42 -8.56
C GLY A 19 -8.49 1.25 -9.70
N PRO A 20 -9.82 1.35 -9.76
CA PRO A 20 -10.52 1.86 -10.95
C PRO A 20 -10.43 3.38 -11.14
N GLN A 21 -10.19 4.17 -10.09
CA GLN A 21 -10.23 5.63 -10.19
C GLN A 21 -8.85 6.29 -10.30
N TYR A 22 -7.79 5.55 -10.04
CA TYR A 22 -6.43 6.08 -10.02
C TYR A 22 -5.47 5.25 -10.89
N PRO A 23 -5.79 5.04 -12.19
CA PRO A 23 -4.91 4.28 -13.06
C PRO A 23 -3.58 5.02 -13.24
N PRO A 24 -2.44 4.31 -13.21
CA PRO A 24 -1.15 4.93 -13.47
C PRO A 24 -1.05 5.40 -14.92
N SER A 25 -0.42 6.54 -15.13
CA SER A 25 -0.09 7.06 -16.46
C SER A 25 0.98 6.21 -17.14
N GLU A 26 1.11 6.31 -18.46
CA GLU A 26 2.16 5.63 -19.22
C GLU A 26 3.57 6.06 -18.77
N ALA A 27 3.75 7.33 -18.36
CA ALA A 27 5.01 7.83 -17.83
C ALA A 27 5.37 7.13 -16.51
N GLU A 28 4.43 7.03 -15.57
CA GLU A 28 4.61 6.33 -14.30
C GLU A 28 4.91 4.84 -14.51
N LEU A 29 4.22 4.19 -15.44
CA LEU A 29 4.48 2.79 -15.78
C LEU A 29 5.88 2.60 -16.38
N THR A 30 6.32 3.53 -17.23
CA THR A 30 7.66 3.51 -17.83
C THR A 30 8.74 3.64 -16.78
N GLU A 31 8.60 4.58 -15.84
CA GLU A 31 9.56 4.75 -14.74
C GLU A 31 9.56 3.54 -13.81
N ALA A 32 8.41 3.00 -13.45
CA ALA A 32 8.31 1.80 -12.63
C ALA A 32 8.95 0.58 -13.31
N ALA A 33 8.80 0.44 -14.63
CA ALA A 33 9.43 -0.64 -15.39
C ALA A 33 10.96 -0.53 -15.38
N LYS A 34 11.53 0.69 -15.45
CA LYS A 34 12.98 0.91 -15.32
C LYS A 34 13.50 0.49 -13.95
N LEU A 35 12.79 0.87 -12.89
CA LEU A 35 13.13 0.47 -11.52
C LEU A 35 13.04 -1.05 -11.35
N ARG A 36 12.08 -1.70 -12.00
CA ARG A 36 11.92 -3.16 -11.95
C ARG A 36 13.09 -3.92 -12.57
N LEU A 37 13.78 -3.36 -13.56
CA LEU A 37 14.97 -3.98 -14.16
C LEU A 37 16.15 -4.09 -13.19
N ALA A 38 16.17 -3.25 -12.15
CA ALA A 38 17.16 -3.31 -11.07
C ALA A 38 16.72 -4.22 -9.89
N TYR A 39 15.60 -4.94 -10.04
CA TYR A 39 14.97 -5.69 -8.98
C TYR A 39 15.58 -7.08 -8.80
N ASP A 40 15.86 -7.44 -7.55
CA ASP A 40 16.33 -8.76 -7.16
C ASP A 40 15.13 -9.68 -6.80
N ALA A 41 14.86 -10.67 -7.65
CA ALA A 41 13.78 -11.64 -7.43
C ALA A 41 14.00 -12.47 -6.15
N GLU A 42 15.26 -12.75 -5.80
CA GLU A 42 15.60 -13.50 -4.59
C GLU A 42 15.31 -12.66 -3.32
N ALA A 43 15.56 -11.35 -3.37
CA ALA A 43 15.18 -10.45 -2.28
C ALA A 43 13.67 -10.46 -2.02
N THR A 44 12.85 -10.43 -3.08
CA THR A 44 11.38 -10.54 -2.95
C THR A 44 10.96 -11.87 -2.36
N ARG A 45 11.57 -12.96 -2.81
CA ARG A 45 11.27 -14.29 -2.27
C ARG A 45 11.57 -14.34 -0.77
N ARG A 46 12.71 -13.79 -0.34
CA ARG A 46 13.07 -13.71 1.09
C ARG A 46 12.06 -12.86 1.88
N GLN A 47 11.63 -11.70 1.34
CA GLN A 47 10.63 -10.85 1.97
C GLN A 47 9.28 -11.57 2.12
N LEU A 48 8.84 -12.29 1.08
CA LEU A 48 7.60 -13.06 1.12
C LEU A 48 7.67 -14.17 2.17
N ILE A 49 8.77 -14.91 2.22
CA ILE A 49 8.98 -15.94 3.24
C ILE A 49 8.95 -15.33 4.64
N ALA A 50 9.63 -14.21 4.86
CA ALA A 50 9.63 -13.52 6.16
C ALA A 50 8.22 -13.04 6.55
N LEU A 51 7.45 -12.53 5.59
CA LEU A 51 6.05 -12.13 5.80
C LEU A 51 5.20 -13.34 6.24
N LEU A 52 5.29 -14.45 5.53
CA LEU A 52 4.56 -15.68 5.87
C LEU A 52 4.99 -16.26 7.22
N ALA A 53 6.29 -16.23 7.52
CA ALA A 53 6.85 -16.70 8.78
C ALA A 53 6.49 -15.81 9.98
N SER A 54 6.17 -14.53 9.77
CA SER A 54 5.78 -13.60 10.86
C SER A 54 4.45 -13.96 11.53
N GLY A 55 3.63 -14.76 10.87
CA GLY A 55 2.37 -15.26 11.42
C GLY A 55 1.35 -14.18 11.80
N ASN A 56 0.45 -14.52 12.71
CA ASN A 56 -0.58 -13.61 13.17
C ASN A 56 -0.02 -12.63 14.22
N ARG A 57 0.00 -11.35 13.90
CA ARG A 57 0.51 -10.26 14.76
C ARG A 57 -0.60 -9.48 15.49
N SER A 58 -1.83 -9.98 15.48
CA SER A 58 -2.97 -9.25 16.08
C SER A 58 -2.77 -8.90 17.55
N ARG A 59 -2.04 -9.74 18.30
CA ARG A 59 -1.71 -9.45 19.70
C ARG A 59 -0.80 -8.22 19.81
N GLN A 60 0.31 -8.21 19.08
CA GLN A 60 1.26 -7.09 19.09
C GLN A 60 0.59 -5.79 18.60
N VAL A 61 -0.28 -5.89 17.61
CA VAL A 61 -1.04 -4.74 17.10
C VAL A 61 -1.96 -4.15 18.16
N ARG A 62 -2.60 -4.98 19.00
CA ARG A 62 -3.43 -4.49 20.12
C ARG A 62 -2.63 -3.80 21.22
N GLU A 63 -1.35 -4.11 21.35
CA GLU A 63 -0.44 -3.52 22.35
C GLU A 63 0.11 -2.15 21.90
N LEU A 64 -0.18 -1.72 20.65
CA LEU A 64 0.25 -0.41 20.15
C LEU A 64 -0.45 0.71 20.92
N THR A 65 0.36 1.62 21.47
CA THR A 65 -0.10 2.82 22.17
C THR A 65 0.11 4.10 21.37
N ALA A 66 0.93 4.04 20.33
CA ALA A 66 1.18 5.18 19.45
C ALA A 66 -0.09 5.58 18.70
N PRO A 67 -0.38 6.90 18.57
CA PRO A 67 -1.45 7.37 17.71
C PRO A 67 -1.28 6.84 16.29
N THR A 68 -2.31 6.19 15.76
CA THR A 68 -2.22 5.46 14.51
C THR A 68 -3.23 5.95 13.49
N LEU A 69 -2.75 6.21 12.27
CA LEU A 69 -3.57 6.49 11.10
C LEU A 69 -3.45 5.33 10.11
N VAL A 70 -4.58 4.72 9.77
CA VAL A 70 -4.69 3.71 8.71
C VAL A 70 -5.31 4.35 7.48
N ILE A 71 -4.65 4.26 6.33
CA ILE A 71 -5.19 4.70 5.04
C ILE A 71 -5.28 3.48 4.14
N HIS A 72 -6.47 3.15 3.63
CA HIS A 72 -6.69 1.94 2.85
C HIS A 72 -7.64 2.18 1.67
N GLY A 73 -7.27 1.67 0.50
CA GLY A 73 -8.12 1.71 -0.68
C GLY A 73 -9.27 0.71 -0.59
N ARG A 74 -10.51 1.15 -0.86
CA ARG A 74 -11.67 0.25 -0.86
C ARG A 74 -11.64 -0.78 -1.97
N ASN A 75 -10.90 -0.50 -3.03
CA ASN A 75 -10.77 -1.36 -4.21
C ASN A 75 -9.41 -2.07 -4.27
N ASP A 76 -8.76 -2.25 -3.12
CA ASP A 76 -7.49 -2.96 -3.02
C ASP A 76 -7.69 -4.46 -3.36
N PRO A 77 -7.12 -4.94 -4.48
CA PRO A 77 -7.27 -6.33 -4.90
C PRO A 77 -6.27 -7.28 -4.22
N LEU A 78 -5.26 -6.74 -3.54
CA LEU A 78 -4.21 -7.52 -2.87
C LEU A 78 -4.54 -7.74 -1.39
N LEU A 79 -4.86 -6.65 -0.69
CA LEU A 79 -5.29 -6.68 0.71
C LEU A 79 -6.73 -6.17 0.78
N PRO A 80 -7.72 -7.05 0.98
CA PRO A 80 -9.11 -6.63 1.07
C PRO A 80 -9.31 -5.50 2.08
N PHE A 81 -10.17 -4.53 1.78
CA PHE A 81 -10.44 -3.36 2.64
C PHE A 81 -10.74 -3.76 4.09
N LYS A 82 -11.40 -4.91 4.28
CA LYS A 82 -11.67 -5.49 5.61
C LYS A 82 -10.40 -5.64 6.46
N ALA A 83 -9.25 -5.93 5.86
CA ALA A 83 -7.99 -6.02 6.61
C ALA A 83 -7.57 -4.68 7.21
N GLY A 84 -7.82 -3.57 6.51
CA GLY A 84 -7.62 -2.21 7.04
C GLY A 84 -8.58 -1.89 8.18
N GLU A 85 -9.86 -2.26 8.04
CA GLU A 85 -10.87 -2.12 9.09
C GLU A 85 -10.48 -2.92 10.35
N GLU A 86 -10.07 -4.17 10.19
CA GLU A 86 -9.62 -5.02 11.29
C GLU A 86 -8.37 -4.44 11.98
N THR A 87 -7.40 -3.94 11.20
CA THR A 87 -6.20 -3.30 11.75
C THR A 87 -6.57 -2.07 12.58
N ALA A 88 -7.41 -1.20 12.06
CA ALA A 88 -7.86 -0.01 12.78
C ALA A 88 -8.67 -0.37 14.04
N ALA A 89 -9.49 -1.40 13.99
CA ALA A 89 -10.27 -1.87 15.13
C ALA A 89 -9.41 -2.49 16.25
N LEU A 90 -8.27 -3.09 15.90
CA LEU A 90 -7.34 -3.67 16.88
C LEU A 90 -6.56 -2.62 17.67
N ILE A 91 -6.30 -1.45 17.08
CA ILE A 91 -5.47 -0.40 17.67
C ILE A 91 -6.38 0.63 18.35
N ARG A 92 -6.21 0.80 19.65
CA ARG A 92 -7.03 1.76 20.41
C ARG A 92 -6.83 3.18 19.89
N GLY A 93 -7.94 3.83 19.49
CA GLY A 93 -7.91 5.21 19.03
C GLY A 93 -7.38 5.39 17.59
N ALA A 94 -7.15 4.32 16.86
CA ALA A 94 -6.74 4.44 15.46
C ALA A 94 -7.83 5.11 14.61
N LYS A 95 -7.40 5.97 13.69
CA LYS A 95 -8.23 6.58 12.66
C LYS A 95 -8.09 5.80 11.38
N LEU A 96 -9.20 5.48 10.72
CA LEU A 96 -9.22 4.85 9.40
C LEU A 96 -9.69 5.86 8.35
N ILE A 97 -8.91 6.04 7.30
CA ILE A 97 -9.31 6.74 6.07
C ILE A 97 -9.49 5.71 4.98
N ALA A 98 -10.73 5.54 4.56
CA ALA A 98 -11.12 4.70 3.43
C ALA A 98 -11.15 5.53 2.16
N VAL A 99 -10.43 5.10 1.13
CA VAL A 99 -10.35 5.83 -0.15
C VAL A 99 -11.09 5.06 -1.23
N ASP A 100 -12.19 5.63 -1.70
CA ASP A 100 -12.98 5.03 -2.78
C ASP A 100 -12.18 5.02 -4.08
N GLY A 101 -12.30 3.95 -4.85
CA GLY A 101 -11.63 3.79 -6.14
C GLY A 101 -10.13 3.55 -6.10
N LEU A 102 -9.50 3.63 -4.92
CA LEU A 102 -8.08 3.34 -4.74
C LEU A 102 -7.85 1.84 -4.53
N GLY A 103 -6.81 1.32 -5.19
CA GLY A 103 -6.29 -0.03 -5.00
C GLY A 103 -5.12 -0.09 -4.02
N HIS A 104 -4.17 -0.97 -4.33
CA HIS A 104 -2.95 -1.19 -3.53
C HIS A 104 -1.79 -0.35 -4.06
N GLN A 105 -1.87 0.96 -3.89
CA GLN A 105 -0.83 1.90 -4.33
C GLN A 105 -0.89 3.23 -3.57
N LEU A 106 0.19 4.00 -3.66
CA LEU A 106 0.19 5.43 -3.37
C LEU A 106 -0.05 6.19 -4.69
N ALA A 107 -1.31 6.53 -4.96
CA ALA A 107 -1.67 7.20 -6.20
C ALA A 107 -1.13 8.65 -6.22
N PRO A 108 -0.34 9.07 -7.22
CA PRO A 108 0.19 10.44 -7.31
C PRO A 108 -0.91 11.52 -7.27
N ALA A 109 -2.06 11.25 -7.85
CA ALA A 109 -3.23 12.14 -7.81
C ALA A 109 -3.76 12.42 -6.39
N LEU A 110 -3.43 11.59 -5.42
CA LEU A 110 -3.84 11.73 -4.01
C LEU A 110 -2.72 12.29 -3.11
N MET A 111 -1.58 12.67 -3.66
CA MET A 111 -0.41 13.06 -2.85
C MET A 111 -0.73 14.22 -1.90
N GLU A 112 -1.43 15.25 -2.36
CA GLU A 112 -1.87 16.37 -1.51
C GLU A 112 -2.81 15.91 -0.39
N SER A 113 -3.68 14.96 -0.67
CA SER A 113 -4.58 14.39 0.32
C SER A 113 -3.82 13.58 1.38
N TYR A 114 -2.85 12.76 0.96
CA TYR A 114 -2.00 12.03 1.91
C TYR A 114 -1.23 12.98 2.82
N VAL A 115 -0.60 14.01 2.27
CA VAL A 115 0.13 15.02 3.05
C VAL A 115 -0.80 15.69 4.06
N ARG A 116 -1.99 16.11 3.64
CA ARG A 116 -2.98 16.72 4.53
C ARG A 116 -3.41 15.77 5.65
N TRP A 117 -3.81 14.54 5.34
CA TRP A 117 -4.27 13.57 6.33
C TRP A 117 -3.19 13.22 7.36
N ILE A 118 -1.94 13.06 6.90
CA ILE A 118 -0.81 12.78 7.78
C ILE A 118 -0.51 13.99 8.66
N ALA A 119 -0.47 15.20 8.08
CA ALA A 119 -0.23 16.44 8.84
C ALA A 119 -1.30 16.68 9.91
N GLU A 120 -2.59 16.52 9.56
CA GLU A 120 -3.71 16.63 10.51
C GLU A 120 -3.56 15.62 11.65
N HIS A 121 -3.18 14.38 11.32
CA HIS A 121 -2.96 13.35 12.32
C HIS A 121 -1.81 13.70 13.27
N CYS A 122 -0.68 14.16 12.73
CA CYS A 122 0.47 14.59 13.53
C CYS A 122 0.14 15.80 14.42
N HIS A 123 -0.59 16.79 13.91
CA HIS A 123 -1.00 17.96 14.70
C HIS A 123 -1.98 17.61 15.82
N ALA A 124 -2.84 16.62 15.59
CA ALA A 124 -3.78 16.16 16.61
C ALA A 124 -3.09 15.37 17.75
N HIS A 125 -1.86 14.92 17.53
CA HIS A 125 -1.10 14.09 18.46
C HIS A 125 0.35 14.61 18.59
N PRO A 126 0.55 15.80 19.17
CA PRO A 126 1.90 16.32 19.39
C PRO A 126 2.68 15.40 20.34
N ALA A 127 4.01 15.38 20.18
CA ALA A 127 4.92 14.58 21.00
C ALA A 127 4.93 15.05 22.45
#